data_8004544ee5662c6e9cc4d44da9da9cf5
#
_entry.id   8004544ee5662c6e9cc4d44da9da9cf5
#
_cell.length_a   1.000
_cell.length_b   1.000
_cell.length_c   1.000
_cell.angle_alpha   90.00
_cell.angle_beta   90.00
_cell.angle_gamma   90.00
#
_symmetry.space_group_name_H-M   'P 1'
#
loop_
_entity.id
_entity.type
_entity.pdbx_description
1 polymer ?
#
loop_
_entity_poly.entity_id
_entity_poly.type
_entity_poly.pdbx_seq_one_letter_code
_entity_poly.pdbx_strand_id
1 'polypeptide(L)'
;TTIQCGKDSCVVETDTGIDDSHLDDLYQKADEADHEWDKQTLTRRIARLTKGVASIYVGATTEIEMLEKKERIDDAINAVRAAMRNGTIAGGGILLNYYGINSKDDLIMQAFSAPMRTIAENASIDLPPTMHVEKGLDARTGKLDADLVAVGIIDPVDITINSIRSAVSIAKLVLLSDALVALPDN
;
A
#
# COMPACT_ATOMS: atom_id res chain seq x y z
N THR A 1 -14.96 4.49 33.57
CA THR A 1 -15.06 4.92 32.15
C THR A 1 -14.29 6.21 31.96
N THR A 2 -13.29 6.22 31.11
CA THR A 2 -12.51 7.42 30.75
C THR A 2 -12.92 7.86 29.34
N ILE A 3 -13.19 9.14 29.16
CA ILE A 3 -13.57 9.72 27.88
C ILE A 3 -12.51 10.73 27.48
N GLN A 4 -11.84 10.50 26.35
CA GLN A 4 -10.88 11.43 25.77
C GLN A 4 -11.42 11.90 24.41
N CYS A 5 -11.80 13.16 24.32
CA CYS A 5 -12.31 13.76 23.10
C CYS A 5 -11.32 14.78 22.53
N GLY A 6 -10.93 14.58 21.27
CA GLY A 6 -10.23 15.55 20.44
C GLY A 6 -11.19 16.30 19.51
N LYS A 7 -10.64 17.11 18.59
CA LYS A 7 -11.43 17.90 17.63
C LYS A 7 -12.24 17.00 16.68
N ASP A 8 -11.66 15.89 16.25
CA ASP A 8 -12.21 15.02 15.20
C ASP A 8 -12.48 13.57 15.66
N SER A 9 -12.17 13.24 16.93
CA SER A 9 -12.33 11.91 17.48
C SER A 9 -12.60 11.92 18.96
N CYS A 10 -13.37 10.94 19.44
CA CYS A 10 -13.61 10.70 20.85
C CYS A 10 -13.34 9.22 21.15
N VAL A 11 -12.49 8.96 22.12
CA VAL A 11 -12.18 7.60 22.60
C VAL A 11 -12.84 7.42 23.95
N VAL A 12 -13.63 6.37 24.08
CA VAL A 12 -14.30 5.99 25.32
C VAL A 12 -13.68 4.66 25.79
N GLU A 13 -12.98 4.72 26.92
CA GLU A 13 -12.48 3.53 27.59
C GLU A 13 -13.44 3.15 28.72
N THR A 14 -13.88 1.92 28.73
CA THR A 14 -14.76 1.38 29.77
C THR A 14 -14.18 0.10 30.36
N ASP A 15 -14.26 -0.04 31.66
CA ASP A 15 -13.86 -1.25 32.39
C ASP A 15 -14.94 -2.35 32.34
N THR A 16 -16.16 -1.97 31.94
CA THR A 16 -17.25 -2.93 31.68
C THR A 16 -17.17 -3.43 30.27
N GLY A 17 -17.16 -4.75 30.10
CA GLY A 17 -17.22 -5.39 28.77
C GLY A 17 -18.41 -4.88 27.95
N ILE A 18 -18.31 -5.04 26.66
CA ILE A 18 -19.38 -4.70 25.72
C ILE A 18 -20.49 -5.75 25.90
N ASP A 19 -21.73 -5.30 25.81
CA ASP A 19 -22.89 -6.21 25.80
C ASP A 19 -22.85 -7.09 24.54
N ASP A 20 -22.73 -8.41 24.77
CA ASP A 20 -22.64 -9.40 23.69
C ASP A 20 -23.86 -9.33 22.76
N SER A 21 -25.05 -8.99 23.28
CA SER A 21 -26.25 -8.84 22.48
C SER A 21 -26.15 -7.69 21.46
N HIS A 22 -25.46 -6.61 21.81
CA HIS A 22 -25.21 -5.49 20.89
C HIS A 22 -24.20 -5.83 19.81
N LEU A 23 -23.21 -6.67 20.13
CA LEU A 23 -22.25 -7.18 19.12
C LEU A 23 -22.92 -8.11 18.13
N ASP A 24 -23.75 -9.04 18.61
CA ASP A 24 -24.50 -9.96 17.75
C ASP A 24 -25.42 -9.21 16.77
N ASP A 25 -26.09 -8.16 17.25
CA ASP A 25 -26.93 -7.28 16.43
C ASP A 25 -26.11 -6.58 15.31
N LEU A 26 -24.89 -6.15 15.64
CA LEU A 26 -24.00 -5.51 14.66
C LEU A 26 -23.45 -6.52 13.64
N TYR A 27 -23.13 -7.73 14.06
CA TYR A 27 -22.71 -8.81 13.15
C TYR A 27 -23.82 -9.18 12.19
N GLN A 28 -25.06 -9.35 12.69
CA GLN A 28 -26.21 -9.65 11.86
C GLN A 28 -26.47 -8.54 10.83
N LYS A 29 -26.42 -7.27 11.24
CA LYS A 29 -26.57 -6.13 10.33
C LYS A 29 -25.46 -6.06 9.29
N ALA A 30 -24.24 -6.47 9.62
CA ALA A 30 -23.12 -6.52 8.67
C ALA A 30 -23.28 -7.64 7.64
N ASP A 31 -23.87 -8.77 8.03
CA ASP A 31 -24.15 -9.88 7.11
C ASP A 31 -25.36 -9.59 6.21
N GLU A 32 -26.37 -8.87 6.72
CA GLU A 32 -27.58 -8.48 5.98
C GLU A 32 -27.35 -7.24 5.08
N ALA A 33 -26.22 -6.57 5.17
CA ALA A 33 -25.96 -5.36 4.40
C ALA A 33 -25.74 -5.64 2.91
N ASP A 34 -26.60 -5.08 2.07
CA ASP A 34 -26.56 -5.23 0.61
C ASP A 34 -25.41 -4.44 -0.05
N HIS A 35 -24.96 -3.35 0.59
CA HIS A 35 -23.90 -2.49 0.06
C HIS A 35 -22.57 -2.74 0.74
N GLU A 36 -21.54 -2.91 -0.07
CA GLU A 36 -20.17 -3.13 0.42
C GLU A 36 -19.67 -2.00 1.36
N TRP A 37 -20.11 -0.76 1.11
CA TRP A 37 -19.79 0.39 1.96
C TRP A 37 -20.39 0.27 3.37
N ASP A 38 -21.64 -0.16 3.48
CA ASP A 38 -22.33 -0.37 4.76
C ASP A 38 -21.69 -1.51 5.52
N LYS A 39 -21.36 -2.60 4.84
CA LYS A 39 -20.65 -3.74 5.41
C LYS A 39 -19.30 -3.35 5.98
N GLN A 40 -18.52 -2.57 5.24
CA GLN A 40 -17.22 -2.07 5.70
C GLN A 40 -17.36 -1.13 6.91
N THR A 41 -18.37 -0.29 6.91
CA THR A 41 -18.64 0.65 8.02
C THR A 41 -19.02 -0.09 9.28
N LEU A 42 -19.91 -1.08 9.20
CA LEU A 42 -20.32 -1.95 10.32
C LEU A 42 -19.13 -2.80 10.83
N THR A 43 -18.38 -3.42 9.93
CA THR A 43 -17.17 -4.18 10.29
C THR A 43 -16.14 -3.31 11.03
N ARG A 44 -15.95 -2.06 10.59
CA ARG A 44 -15.07 -1.10 11.26
C ARG A 44 -15.59 -0.73 12.65
N ARG A 45 -16.91 -0.59 12.81
CA ARG A 45 -17.54 -0.33 14.10
C ARG A 45 -17.37 -1.51 15.06
N ILE A 46 -17.63 -2.72 14.61
CA ILE A 46 -17.41 -3.96 15.37
C ILE A 46 -15.95 -4.05 15.83
N ALA A 47 -15.00 -3.82 14.90
CA ALA A 47 -13.57 -3.88 15.22
C ALA A 47 -13.16 -2.86 16.30
N ARG A 48 -13.72 -1.65 16.27
CA ARG A 48 -13.47 -0.62 17.31
C ARG A 48 -14.01 -1.03 18.67
N LEU A 49 -15.13 -1.71 18.70
CA LEU A 49 -15.74 -2.19 19.93
C LEU A 49 -15.00 -3.40 20.52
N THR A 50 -14.60 -4.37 19.68
CA THR A 50 -14.04 -5.64 20.13
C THR A 50 -12.52 -5.65 20.28
N LYS A 51 -11.79 -4.90 19.43
CA LYS A 51 -10.33 -4.96 19.35
C LYS A 51 -9.61 -3.74 19.96
N GLY A 52 -10.37 -2.75 20.40
CA GLY A 52 -9.81 -1.49 20.88
C GLY A 52 -9.28 -0.59 19.76
N VAL A 53 -8.73 0.56 20.15
CA VAL A 53 -8.15 1.57 19.26
C VAL A 53 -6.69 1.75 19.64
N ALA A 54 -5.79 1.60 18.65
CA ALA A 54 -4.40 1.98 18.80
C ALA A 54 -4.19 3.40 18.22
N SER A 55 -3.59 4.28 19.02
CA SER A 55 -3.26 5.65 18.60
C SER A 55 -1.76 5.78 18.38
N ILE A 56 -1.38 6.26 17.20
CA ILE A 56 0.03 6.53 16.87
C ILE A 56 0.22 8.05 16.90
N TYR A 57 1.05 8.53 17.82
CA TYR A 57 1.38 9.95 17.94
C TYR A 57 2.62 10.26 17.12
N VAL A 58 2.48 11.22 16.20
CA VAL A 58 3.56 11.63 15.31
C VAL A 58 4.02 13.03 15.68
N GLY A 59 5.32 13.20 15.87
CA GLY A 59 5.95 14.49 16.13
C GLY A 59 7.14 14.73 15.20
N ALA A 60 7.39 16.00 14.90
CA ALA A 60 8.55 16.47 14.14
C ALA A 60 8.91 17.90 14.54
N THR A 61 10.04 18.40 14.04
CA THR A 61 10.52 19.75 14.33
C THR A 61 9.73 20.81 13.57
N THR A 62 9.23 20.48 12.38
CA THR A 62 8.41 21.35 11.55
C THR A 62 7.07 20.72 11.19
N GLU A 63 6.07 21.54 10.86
CA GLU A 63 4.75 21.07 10.46
C GLU A 63 4.81 20.24 9.16
N ILE A 64 5.63 20.65 8.19
CA ILE A 64 5.80 19.94 6.94
C ILE A 64 6.40 18.54 7.17
N GLU A 65 7.42 18.44 8.00
CA GLU A 65 8.03 17.16 8.36
C GLU A 65 7.05 16.24 9.12
N MET A 66 6.23 16.82 9.99
CA MET A 66 5.19 16.08 10.72
C MET A 66 4.14 15.51 9.76
N LEU A 67 3.70 16.32 8.79
CA LEU A 67 2.73 15.89 7.78
C LEU A 67 3.29 14.76 6.92
N GLU A 68 4.52 14.90 6.45
CA GLU A 68 5.22 13.86 5.67
C GLU A 68 5.35 12.55 6.45
N LYS A 69 5.74 12.61 7.71
CA LYS A 69 5.80 11.43 8.59
C LYS A 69 4.44 10.77 8.79
N LYS A 70 3.39 11.57 8.96
CA LYS A 70 2.03 11.06 9.09
C LYS A 70 1.61 10.32 7.83
N GLU A 71 1.80 10.90 6.65
CA GLU A 71 1.47 10.26 5.37
C GLU A 71 2.24 8.95 5.18
N ARG A 72 3.53 8.93 5.51
CA ARG A 72 4.37 7.73 5.45
C ARG A 72 3.87 6.62 6.38
N ILE A 73 3.37 6.96 7.57
CA ILE A 73 2.79 6.01 8.51
C ILE A 73 1.47 5.47 7.98
N ASP A 74 0.61 6.32 7.41
CA ASP A 74 -0.65 5.91 6.81
C ASP A 74 -0.42 4.95 5.64
N ASP A 75 0.57 5.22 4.79
CA ASP A 75 0.99 4.32 3.71
C ASP A 75 1.50 2.98 4.23
N ALA A 76 2.33 2.99 5.28
CA ALA A 76 2.82 1.77 5.91
C ALA A 76 1.68 0.92 6.49
N ILE A 77 0.70 1.53 7.16
CA ILE A 77 -0.49 0.84 7.69
C ILE A 77 -1.29 0.19 6.55
N ASN A 78 -1.49 0.92 5.45
CA ASN A 78 -2.22 0.41 4.29
C ASN A 78 -1.45 -0.74 3.60
N ALA A 79 -0.13 -0.64 3.49
CA ALA A 79 0.72 -1.70 2.97
C ALA A 79 0.64 -2.98 3.83
N VAL A 80 0.71 -2.85 5.16
CA VAL A 80 0.55 -3.99 6.08
C VAL A 80 -0.83 -4.63 5.93
N ARG A 81 -1.90 -3.83 5.85
CA ARG A 81 -3.26 -4.36 5.64
C ARG A 81 -3.40 -5.10 4.31
N ALA A 82 -2.79 -4.58 3.25
CA ALA A 82 -2.78 -5.26 1.95
C ALA A 82 -1.98 -6.57 2.00
N ALA A 83 -0.82 -6.57 2.65
CA ALA A 83 0.00 -7.75 2.87
C ALA A 83 -0.72 -8.85 3.67
N MET A 84 -1.49 -8.47 4.70
CA MET A 84 -2.28 -9.40 5.50
C MET A 84 -3.41 -10.06 4.71
N ARG A 85 -3.95 -9.40 3.67
CA ARG A 85 -5.03 -9.95 2.84
C ARG A 85 -4.54 -10.97 1.81
N ASN A 86 -3.53 -10.61 1.04
CA ASN A 86 -3.12 -11.37 -0.15
C ASN A 86 -1.63 -11.74 -0.16
N GLY A 87 -0.94 -11.52 0.95
CA GLY A 87 0.47 -11.87 1.10
C GLY A 87 1.43 -10.87 0.47
N THR A 88 2.70 -11.25 0.45
CA THR A 88 3.81 -10.42 -0.01
C THR A 88 4.64 -11.15 -1.07
N ILE A 89 5.35 -10.36 -1.86
CA ILE A 89 6.33 -10.79 -2.86
C ILE A 89 7.67 -10.11 -2.59
N ALA A 90 8.73 -10.58 -3.22
CA ALA A 90 10.01 -9.87 -3.23
C ALA A 90 9.81 -8.48 -3.85
N GLY A 91 10.26 -7.46 -3.14
CA GLY A 91 10.06 -6.05 -3.48
C GLY A 91 11.08 -5.49 -4.47
N GLY A 92 11.11 -4.17 -4.59
CA GLY A 92 12.06 -3.49 -5.46
C GLY A 92 11.84 -3.71 -6.97
N GLY A 93 10.65 -4.15 -7.36
CA GLY A 93 10.30 -4.39 -8.76
C GLY A 93 10.93 -5.63 -9.39
N ILE A 94 11.59 -6.49 -8.61
CA ILE A 94 12.32 -7.66 -9.14
C ILE A 94 11.38 -8.64 -9.86
N LEU A 95 10.20 -8.88 -9.32
CA LEU A 95 9.24 -9.80 -9.90
C LEU A 95 8.77 -9.32 -11.27
N LEU A 96 8.46 -8.04 -11.41
CA LEU A 96 8.09 -7.44 -12.69
C LEU A 96 9.24 -7.51 -13.69
N ASN A 97 10.44 -7.17 -13.26
CA ASN A 97 11.65 -7.26 -14.09
C ASN A 97 11.87 -8.69 -14.63
N TYR A 98 11.70 -9.69 -13.77
CA TYR A 98 11.82 -11.10 -14.18
C TYR A 98 10.80 -11.47 -15.26
N TYR A 99 9.53 -11.13 -15.07
CA TYR A 99 8.49 -11.38 -16.09
C TYR A 99 8.72 -10.56 -17.35
N GLY A 100 9.22 -9.34 -17.23
CA GLY A 100 9.60 -8.50 -18.37
C GLY A 100 10.68 -9.13 -19.21
N ILE A 101 11.80 -9.53 -18.62
CA ILE A 101 12.93 -10.17 -19.32
C ILE A 101 12.54 -11.49 -19.99
N ASN A 102 11.64 -12.25 -19.36
CA ASN A 102 11.15 -13.52 -19.92
C ASN A 102 9.98 -13.33 -20.91
N SER A 103 9.53 -12.09 -21.14
CA SER A 103 8.54 -11.79 -22.17
C SER A 103 9.19 -11.83 -23.56
N LYS A 104 8.39 -12.24 -24.56
CA LYS A 104 8.79 -12.15 -25.98
C LYS A 104 8.44 -10.79 -26.59
N ASP A 105 7.81 -9.92 -25.83
CA ASP A 105 7.35 -8.60 -26.27
C ASP A 105 8.25 -7.52 -25.67
N ASP A 106 8.93 -6.76 -26.53
CA ASP A 106 9.87 -5.72 -26.15
C ASP A 106 9.21 -4.58 -25.34
N LEU A 107 7.93 -4.27 -25.61
CA LEU A 107 7.19 -3.27 -24.88
C LEU A 107 6.94 -3.70 -23.44
N ILE A 108 6.51 -4.94 -23.24
CA ILE A 108 6.30 -5.53 -21.92
C ILE A 108 7.63 -5.61 -21.16
N MET A 109 8.71 -6.03 -21.82
CA MET A 109 10.05 -6.08 -21.23
C MET A 109 10.47 -4.71 -20.72
N GLN A 110 10.35 -3.66 -21.52
CA GLN A 110 10.72 -2.30 -21.12
C GLN A 110 9.85 -1.78 -20.00
N ALA A 111 8.51 -1.94 -20.10
CA ALA A 111 7.56 -1.45 -19.12
C ALA A 111 7.75 -2.12 -17.74
N PHE A 112 7.92 -3.43 -17.71
CA PHE A 112 8.06 -4.18 -16.45
C PHE A 112 9.44 -4.04 -15.82
N SER A 113 10.48 -3.75 -16.60
CA SER A 113 11.80 -3.47 -16.07
C SER A 113 11.96 -2.04 -15.54
N ALA A 114 11.07 -1.12 -15.92
CA ALA A 114 11.17 0.29 -15.58
C ALA A 114 11.23 0.55 -14.05
N PRO A 115 10.38 -0.05 -13.19
CA PRO A 115 10.41 0.25 -11.76
C PRO A 115 11.77 -0.09 -11.12
N MET A 116 12.30 -1.27 -11.42
CA MET A 116 13.60 -1.70 -10.88
C MET A 116 14.75 -0.84 -11.43
N ARG A 117 14.71 -0.50 -12.71
CA ARG A 117 15.71 0.38 -13.34
C ARG A 117 15.71 1.77 -12.70
N THR A 118 14.53 2.36 -12.47
CA THR A 118 14.43 3.67 -11.81
C THR A 118 15.00 3.64 -10.39
N ILE A 119 14.75 2.56 -9.63
CA ILE A 119 15.36 2.39 -8.30
C ILE A 119 16.88 2.36 -8.38
N ALA A 120 17.43 1.63 -9.35
CA ALA A 120 18.87 1.52 -9.54
C ALA A 120 19.49 2.85 -10.00
N GLU A 121 18.86 3.55 -10.93
CA GLU A 121 19.28 4.87 -11.40
C GLU A 121 19.31 5.88 -10.24
N ASN A 122 18.27 5.92 -9.41
CA ASN A 122 18.21 6.78 -8.23
C ASN A 122 19.30 6.45 -7.18
N ALA A 123 19.70 5.18 -7.11
CA ALA A 123 20.79 4.73 -6.25
C ALA A 123 22.17 4.85 -6.91
N SER A 124 22.26 5.28 -8.17
CA SER A 124 23.49 5.32 -8.97
C SER A 124 24.18 3.96 -9.10
N ILE A 125 23.39 2.90 -9.31
CA ILE A 125 23.85 1.52 -9.39
C ILE A 125 23.55 0.97 -10.79
N ASP A 126 24.53 0.38 -11.44
CA ASP A 126 24.36 -0.31 -12.72
C ASP A 126 23.76 -1.70 -12.50
N LEU A 127 22.64 -1.98 -13.18
CA LEU A 127 22.01 -3.30 -13.12
C LEU A 127 22.65 -4.27 -14.10
N PRO A 128 22.90 -5.54 -13.69
CA PRO A 128 23.27 -6.58 -14.64
C PRO A 128 22.10 -6.92 -15.58
N PRO A 129 22.34 -7.45 -16.78
CA PRO A 129 21.32 -7.75 -17.77
C PRO A 129 20.33 -8.82 -17.31
N THR A 130 20.70 -9.64 -16.34
CA THR A 130 19.82 -10.71 -15.81
C THR A 130 19.92 -10.76 -14.29
N MET A 131 18.76 -10.92 -13.63
CA MET A 131 18.66 -11.09 -12.18
C MET A 131 17.71 -12.25 -11.84
N HIS A 132 17.99 -12.93 -10.72
CA HIS A 132 17.12 -13.99 -10.20
C HIS A 132 15.89 -13.39 -9.48
N VAL A 133 14.77 -14.12 -9.49
CA VAL A 133 13.48 -13.64 -8.91
C VAL A 133 13.56 -13.31 -7.43
N GLU A 134 14.40 -14.02 -6.69
CA GLU A 134 14.52 -13.87 -5.23
C GLU A 134 15.70 -12.99 -4.82
N LYS A 135 16.62 -12.73 -5.75
CA LYS A 135 17.84 -11.97 -5.51
C LYS A 135 17.83 -10.70 -6.32
N GLY A 136 17.85 -9.58 -5.64
CA GLY A 136 17.70 -8.27 -6.26
C GLY A 136 18.59 -7.21 -5.68
N LEU A 137 18.30 -5.98 -6.04
CA LEU A 137 18.99 -4.80 -5.58
C LEU A 137 18.51 -4.37 -4.18
N ASP A 138 19.38 -4.40 -3.18
CA ASP A 138 19.21 -3.59 -1.97
C ASP A 138 19.83 -2.21 -2.22
N ALA A 139 19.02 -1.25 -2.60
CA ALA A 139 19.46 0.12 -2.93
C ALA A 139 20.11 0.84 -1.74
N ARG A 140 19.82 0.44 -0.51
CA ARG A 140 20.38 1.03 0.71
C ARG A 140 21.85 0.62 0.91
N THR A 141 22.20 -0.62 0.58
CA THR A 141 23.55 -1.16 0.75
C THR A 141 24.34 -1.28 -0.55
N GLY A 142 23.69 -1.09 -1.70
CA GLY A 142 24.27 -1.27 -3.02
C GLY A 142 24.48 -2.74 -3.43
N LYS A 143 23.96 -3.70 -2.67
CA LYS A 143 24.11 -5.12 -2.99
C LYS A 143 23.13 -5.55 -4.09
N LEU A 144 23.68 -6.13 -5.17
CA LEU A 144 22.94 -6.62 -6.33
C LEU A 144 22.46 -8.07 -6.22
N ASP A 145 22.92 -8.83 -5.25
CA ASP A 145 22.59 -10.26 -5.06
C ASP A 145 22.01 -10.48 -3.65
N ALA A 146 21.19 -9.51 -3.19
CA ALA A 146 20.53 -9.58 -1.90
C ALA A 146 19.32 -10.52 -1.97
N ASP A 147 19.19 -11.40 -0.97
CA ASP A 147 17.91 -12.09 -0.73
C ASP A 147 16.93 -11.05 -0.18
N LEU A 148 16.06 -10.54 -1.06
CA LEU A 148 15.17 -9.43 -0.74
C LEU A 148 14.17 -9.78 0.36
N VAL A 149 13.70 -11.00 0.39
CA VAL A 149 12.75 -11.47 1.42
C VAL A 149 13.46 -11.54 2.78
N ALA A 150 14.67 -12.10 2.82
CA ALA A 150 15.44 -12.22 4.07
C ALA A 150 15.85 -10.86 4.65
N VAL A 151 16.12 -9.87 3.80
CA VAL A 151 16.48 -8.49 4.26
C VAL A 151 15.24 -7.62 4.49
N GLY A 152 14.01 -8.15 4.28
CA GLY A 152 12.76 -7.43 4.53
C GLY A 152 12.37 -6.44 3.43
N ILE A 153 12.91 -6.56 2.23
CA ILE A 153 12.48 -5.79 1.06
C ILE A 153 11.35 -6.58 0.38
N ILE A 154 10.14 -6.32 0.83
CA ILE A 154 8.93 -7.02 0.39
C ILE A 154 7.84 -6.02 0.02
N ASP A 155 7.06 -6.36 -0.99
CA ASP A 155 5.91 -5.57 -1.45
C ASP A 155 4.61 -6.38 -1.30
N PRO A 156 3.48 -5.75 -0.93
CA PRO A 156 2.18 -6.41 -0.97
C PRO A 156 1.77 -6.74 -2.41
N VAL A 157 1.25 -7.94 -2.62
CA VAL A 157 0.82 -8.41 -3.96
C VAL A 157 -0.21 -7.46 -4.59
N ASP A 158 -1.20 -7.01 -3.80
CA ASP A 158 -2.26 -6.12 -4.27
C ASP A 158 -1.74 -4.80 -4.83
N ILE A 159 -0.71 -4.22 -4.20
CA ILE A 159 -0.13 -2.96 -4.63
C ILE A 159 0.50 -3.13 -6.01
N THR A 160 1.28 -4.19 -6.21
CA THR A 160 1.92 -4.48 -7.50
C THR A 160 0.89 -4.70 -8.61
N ILE A 161 -0.16 -5.50 -8.35
CA ILE A 161 -1.23 -5.75 -9.33
C ILE A 161 -1.98 -4.45 -9.68
N ASN A 162 -2.35 -3.66 -8.68
CA ASN A 162 -3.09 -2.42 -8.89
C ASN A 162 -2.25 -1.36 -9.60
N SER A 163 -0.94 -1.29 -9.33
CA SER A 163 -0.03 -0.41 -10.05
C SER A 163 -0.01 -0.71 -11.55
N ILE A 164 0.08 -1.98 -11.92
CA ILE A 164 0.03 -2.41 -13.33
C ILE A 164 -1.33 -2.03 -13.95
N ARG A 165 -2.44 -2.34 -13.28
CA ARG A 165 -3.78 -2.02 -13.78
C ARG A 165 -3.97 -0.52 -14.01
N SER A 166 -3.53 0.29 -13.06
CA SER A 166 -3.61 1.76 -13.15
C SER A 166 -2.74 2.30 -14.27
N ALA A 167 -1.49 1.82 -14.39
CA ALA A 167 -0.58 2.21 -15.47
C ALA A 167 -1.15 1.90 -16.85
N VAL A 168 -1.68 0.68 -17.04
CA VAL A 168 -2.31 0.27 -18.31
C VAL A 168 -3.57 1.10 -18.59
N SER A 169 -4.38 1.40 -17.58
CA SER A 169 -5.58 2.23 -17.74
C SER A 169 -5.24 3.64 -18.21
N ILE A 170 -4.23 4.27 -17.61
CA ILE A 170 -3.78 5.61 -17.99
C ILE A 170 -3.14 5.60 -19.38
N ALA A 171 -2.26 4.63 -19.67
CA ALA A 171 -1.64 4.49 -20.98
C ALA A 171 -2.70 4.33 -22.09
N LYS A 172 -3.73 3.51 -21.84
CA LYS A 172 -4.85 3.34 -22.76
C LYS A 172 -5.62 4.65 -22.98
N LEU A 173 -5.85 5.42 -21.93
CA LEU A 173 -6.51 6.73 -22.04
C LEU A 173 -5.71 7.69 -22.93
N VAL A 174 -4.39 7.78 -22.71
CA VAL A 174 -3.51 8.62 -23.52
C VAL A 174 -3.50 8.17 -24.98
N LEU A 175 -3.38 6.88 -25.25
CA LEU A 175 -3.37 6.32 -26.61
C LEU A 175 -4.69 6.49 -27.36
N LEU A 176 -5.82 6.58 -26.64
CA LEU A 176 -7.14 6.79 -27.25
C LEU A 176 -7.53 8.28 -27.36
N SER A 177 -6.71 9.19 -26.86
CA SER A 177 -6.97 10.62 -26.90
C SER A 177 -6.44 11.24 -28.19
N ASP A 178 -7.27 12.00 -28.91
CA ASP A 178 -6.86 12.72 -30.11
C ASP A 178 -6.11 14.02 -29.80
N ALA A 179 -6.39 14.64 -28.64
CA ALA A 179 -5.76 15.88 -28.21
C ALA A 179 -5.70 16.01 -26.68
N LEU A 180 -4.67 16.67 -26.18
CA LEU A 180 -4.51 17.14 -24.81
C LEU A 180 -4.63 18.64 -24.77
N VAL A 181 -5.60 19.17 -24.03
CA VAL A 181 -5.78 20.62 -23.83
C VAL A 181 -5.35 20.98 -22.42
N ALA A 182 -4.26 21.73 -22.30
CA ALA A 182 -3.87 22.35 -21.03
C ALA A 182 -4.60 23.69 -20.86
N LEU A 183 -5.26 23.87 -19.72
CA LEU A 183 -5.78 25.17 -19.35
C LEU A 183 -4.63 25.99 -18.76
N PRO A 184 -4.52 27.29 -19.12
CA PRO A 184 -3.53 28.16 -18.49
C PRO A 184 -3.82 28.29 -17.00
N ASP A 185 -2.77 28.26 -16.19
CA ASP A 185 -2.87 28.55 -14.76
C ASP A 185 -3.41 29.98 -14.55
N ASN A 186 -4.47 30.13 -13.76
CA ASN A 186 -5.04 31.42 -13.36
C ASN A 186 -4.23 32.05 -12.25
#